data_b2d5e91666c6b454398e2bf6fe8a0600
#
_entry.id   b2d5e91666c6b454398e2bf6fe8a0600
#
_cell.length_a   1.000
_cell.length_b   1.000
_cell.length_c   1.000
_cell.angle_alpha   90.00
_cell.angle_beta   90.00
_cell.angle_gamma   90.00
#
_symmetry.space_group_name_H-M   'P 1'
#
loop_
_entity.id
_entity.type
_entity.pdbx_description
1 polymer ?
#
loop_
_entity_poly.entity_id
_entity_poly.type
_entity_poly.pdbx_seq_one_letter_code
_entity_poly.pdbx_strand_id
1 'polypeptide(L)'
;MRYESWHLLHLYAYLGAGLALPHQLWTGTDFVGSPAATAYWWTLYAVSAGGVLVYRIGLPLGRNWRHRLVVSHVVPEGPGLTSVYLRGRGLERLPARAGQFFQWRFLDGPGWTRSHPYSLSATPQPDSLRITVKDLGDGSARVASLRPGTKVFIEGPYGKLTGDTYQGGPVVLLACGIGVTPLLSLLGELPYAPGAATLVYRARNEAEVAFRGELEWFARHRGVRLAYLLGPRAARQSWLPAQYADHSDAGALREIAPHIAGAHVYICGPPEWTEAASAAARAAGVPTERLHTELFSW
;
A
#
# COMPACT_ATOMS: atom_id res chain seq x y z
N MET A 1 10.99 10.00 -20.48
CA MET A 1 12.28 9.78 -19.76
C MET A 1 12.06 8.57 -18.85
N ARG A 2 12.95 7.58 -18.85
CA ARG A 2 12.83 6.43 -17.94
C ARG A 2 13.04 6.91 -16.50
N TYR A 3 12.28 6.38 -15.54
CA TYR A 3 12.36 6.75 -14.12
C TYR A 3 13.80 6.66 -13.58
N GLU A 4 14.56 5.66 -14.02
CA GLU A 4 15.96 5.48 -13.64
C GLU A 4 16.86 6.66 -14.08
N SER A 5 16.64 7.19 -15.29
CA SER A 5 17.40 8.36 -15.79
C SER A 5 17.03 9.64 -15.04
N TRP A 6 15.77 9.80 -14.68
CA TRP A 6 15.30 10.92 -13.86
C TRP A 6 15.90 10.86 -12.44
N HIS A 7 15.93 9.67 -11.86
CA HIS A 7 16.51 9.45 -10.53
C HIS A 7 18.02 9.74 -10.49
N LEU A 8 18.76 9.29 -11.50
CA LEU A 8 20.19 9.61 -11.65
C LEU A 8 20.44 11.11 -11.75
N LEU A 9 19.64 11.84 -12.56
CA LEU A 9 19.76 13.28 -12.70
C LEU A 9 19.57 14.01 -11.35
N HIS A 10 18.61 13.56 -10.54
CA HIS A 10 18.38 14.10 -9.20
C HIS A 10 19.56 13.80 -8.24
N LEU A 11 20.17 12.62 -8.32
CA LEU A 11 21.37 12.30 -7.53
C LEU A 11 22.54 13.22 -7.88
N TYR A 12 22.74 13.56 -9.17
CA TYR A 12 23.74 14.54 -9.57
C TYR A 12 23.45 15.95 -9.05
N ALA A 13 22.19 16.37 -9.02
CA ALA A 13 21.80 17.65 -8.43
C ALA A 13 22.10 17.71 -6.92
N TYR A 14 21.81 16.64 -6.16
CA TYR A 14 22.16 16.54 -4.75
C TYR A 14 23.67 16.51 -4.52
N LEU A 15 24.42 15.81 -5.38
CA LEU A 15 25.87 15.79 -5.33
C LEU A 15 26.44 17.20 -5.58
N GLY A 16 25.94 17.91 -6.58
CA GLY A 16 26.36 19.28 -6.89
C GLY A 16 26.06 20.24 -5.74
N ALA A 17 24.87 20.18 -5.15
CA ALA A 17 24.52 20.95 -3.96
C ALA A 17 25.46 20.62 -2.77
N GLY A 18 25.73 19.33 -2.52
CA GLY A 18 26.63 18.89 -1.46
C GLY A 18 28.08 19.38 -1.65
N LEU A 19 28.59 19.37 -2.88
CA LEU A 19 29.92 19.89 -3.21
C LEU A 19 30.04 21.41 -3.11
N ALA A 20 28.93 22.14 -3.38
CA ALA A 20 28.90 23.58 -3.23
C ALA A 20 28.84 24.06 -1.76
N LEU A 21 28.36 23.21 -0.83
CA LEU A 21 28.20 23.53 0.59
C LEU A 21 29.47 24.05 1.27
N PRO A 22 30.64 23.40 1.16
CA PRO A 22 31.86 23.92 1.80
C PRO A 22 32.23 25.33 1.31
N HIS A 23 32.14 25.54 -0.01
CA HIS A 23 32.43 26.85 -0.59
C HIS A 23 31.45 27.93 -0.10
N GLN A 24 30.16 27.65 -0.06
CA GLN A 24 29.15 28.57 0.46
C GLN A 24 29.38 28.91 1.93
N LEU A 25 29.62 27.91 2.77
CA LEU A 25 29.76 28.10 4.22
C LEU A 25 31.06 28.80 4.64
N TRP A 26 32.12 28.70 3.84
CA TRP A 26 33.44 29.24 4.23
C TRP A 26 33.81 30.52 3.50
N THR A 27 33.25 30.79 2.30
CA THR A 27 33.63 31.93 1.49
C THR A 27 32.46 32.79 1.01
N GLY A 28 31.20 32.33 1.17
CA GLY A 28 30.02 33.07 0.76
C GLY A 28 29.83 34.32 1.63
N THR A 29 29.76 35.51 1.02
CA THR A 29 29.59 36.79 1.72
C THR A 29 28.32 36.82 2.58
N ASP A 30 27.24 36.19 2.12
CA ASP A 30 25.97 36.08 2.83
C ASP A 30 26.03 35.15 4.06
N PHE A 31 27.01 34.24 4.08
CA PHE A 31 27.21 33.28 5.17
C PHE A 31 28.20 33.76 6.23
N VAL A 32 29.23 34.50 5.81
CA VAL A 32 30.30 34.95 6.72
C VAL A 32 30.21 36.44 7.05
N GLY A 33 29.29 37.17 6.45
CA GLY A 33 29.15 38.63 6.57
C GLY A 33 28.73 39.12 7.95
N SER A 34 28.09 38.29 8.78
CA SER A 34 27.76 38.61 10.17
C SER A 34 27.63 37.33 11.00
N PRO A 35 27.95 37.36 12.32
CA PRO A 35 27.77 36.22 13.22
C PRO A 35 26.35 35.67 13.24
N ALA A 36 25.34 36.54 13.13
CA ALA A 36 23.94 36.16 13.10
C ALA A 36 23.57 35.41 11.81
N ALA A 37 24.02 35.90 10.66
CA ALA A 37 23.82 35.19 9.37
C ALA A 37 24.54 33.83 9.37
N THR A 38 25.77 33.77 9.85
CA THR A 38 26.52 32.51 9.99
C THR A 38 25.75 31.52 10.87
N ALA A 39 25.31 31.91 12.05
CA ALA A 39 24.56 31.05 12.98
C ALA A 39 23.24 30.57 12.36
N TYR A 40 22.50 31.43 11.66
CA TYR A 40 21.24 31.09 10.98
C TYR A 40 21.47 29.99 9.93
N TRP A 41 22.41 30.16 9.02
CA TRP A 41 22.66 29.22 7.94
C TRP A 41 23.20 27.88 8.43
N TRP A 42 24.17 27.90 9.36
CA TRP A 42 24.67 26.68 9.97
C TRP A 42 23.57 25.89 10.69
N THR A 43 22.68 26.57 11.41
CA THR A 43 21.54 25.94 12.07
C THR A 43 20.60 25.31 11.04
N LEU A 44 20.27 26.04 9.97
CA LEU A 44 19.38 25.53 8.92
C LEU A 44 19.96 24.25 8.25
N TYR A 45 21.23 24.25 7.89
CA TYR A 45 21.89 23.08 7.32
C TYR A 45 22.01 21.93 8.32
N ALA A 46 22.38 22.20 9.55
CA ALA A 46 22.47 21.19 10.61
C ALA A 46 21.11 20.51 10.88
N VAL A 47 20.04 21.30 10.96
CA VAL A 47 18.66 20.78 11.14
C VAL A 47 18.23 19.96 9.92
N SER A 48 18.51 20.45 8.70
CA SER A 48 18.15 19.73 7.46
C SER A 48 18.94 18.42 7.33
N ALA A 49 20.25 18.45 7.50
CA ALA A 49 21.10 17.27 7.47
C ALA A 49 20.75 16.27 8.60
N GLY A 50 20.56 16.79 9.80
CA GLY A 50 20.10 16.01 10.96
C GLY A 50 18.75 15.34 10.70
N GLY A 51 17.79 16.06 10.13
CA GLY A 51 16.50 15.51 9.71
C GLY A 51 16.68 14.35 8.72
N VAL A 52 17.46 14.54 7.66
CA VAL A 52 17.74 13.46 6.69
C VAL A 52 18.41 12.27 7.37
N LEU A 53 19.44 12.48 8.19
CA LEU A 53 20.12 11.39 8.89
C LEU A 53 19.19 10.63 9.84
N VAL A 54 18.37 11.32 10.59
CA VAL A 54 17.42 10.67 11.53
C VAL A 54 16.31 9.94 10.78
N TYR A 55 15.61 10.62 9.88
CA TYR A 55 14.39 10.06 9.28
C TYR A 55 14.65 9.10 8.12
N ARG A 56 15.72 9.32 7.32
CA ARG A 56 16.02 8.48 6.15
C ARG A 56 17.00 7.34 6.46
N ILE A 57 17.80 7.45 7.53
CA ILE A 57 18.81 6.46 7.87
C ILE A 57 18.55 5.88 9.27
N GLY A 58 18.53 6.72 10.30
CA GLY A 58 18.48 6.28 11.69
C GLY A 58 17.22 5.49 12.04
N LEU A 59 16.05 6.04 11.73
CA LEU A 59 14.78 5.37 12.02
C LEU A 59 14.59 4.07 11.23
N PRO A 60 14.83 4.01 9.89
CA PRO A 60 14.76 2.74 9.17
C PRO A 60 15.74 1.69 9.69
N LEU A 61 17.01 2.06 9.93
CA LEU A 61 17.98 1.12 10.48
C LEU A 61 17.60 0.64 11.89
N GLY A 62 17.18 1.55 12.77
CA GLY A 62 16.71 1.22 14.12
C GLY A 62 15.53 0.26 14.12
N ARG A 63 14.54 0.50 13.24
CA ARG A 63 13.39 -0.41 13.07
C ARG A 63 13.84 -1.80 12.61
N ASN A 64 14.66 -1.87 11.57
CA ASN A 64 15.15 -3.14 11.04
C ASN A 64 16.03 -3.90 12.06
N TRP A 65 16.85 -3.21 12.81
CA TRP A 65 17.63 -3.80 13.89
C TRP A 65 16.75 -4.31 15.04
N ARG A 66 15.70 -3.57 15.38
CA ARG A 66 14.75 -3.94 16.45
C ARG A 66 13.89 -5.13 16.06
N HIS A 67 13.26 -5.07 14.89
CA HIS A 67 12.24 -6.03 14.49
C HIS A 67 12.81 -7.27 13.80
N ARG A 68 13.98 -7.18 13.17
CA ARG A 68 14.73 -8.30 12.55
C ARG A 68 13.85 -9.23 11.72
N LEU A 69 13.09 -8.65 10.79
CA LEU A 69 12.20 -9.40 9.94
C LEU A 69 12.95 -10.44 9.09
N VAL A 70 12.35 -11.62 9.00
CA VAL A 70 12.79 -12.70 8.12
C VAL A 70 11.60 -13.33 7.42
N VAL A 71 11.82 -13.86 6.23
CA VAL A 71 10.84 -14.71 5.55
C VAL A 71 10.64 -15.98 6.36
N SER A 72 9.40 -16.27 6.75
CA SER A 72 9.03 -17.52 7.41
C SER A 72 8.78 -18.63 6.39
N HIS A 73 7.89 -18.36 5.45
CA HIS A 73 7.56 -19.24 4.33
C HIS A 73 6.88 -18.46 3.21
N VAL A 74 6.76 -19.10 2.06
CA VAL A 74 6.15 -18.54 0.85
C VAL A 74 5.05 -19.50 0.40
N VAL A 75 3.89 -18.96 0.04
CA VAL A 75 2.72 -19.75 -0.38
C VAL A 75 2.21 -19.25 -1.73
N PRO A 76 2.05 -20.10 -2.74
CA PRO A 76 1.37 -19.73 -3.98
C PRO A 76 -0.14 -19.60 -3.71
N GLU A 77 -0.72 -18.45 -4.08
CA GLU A 77 -2.17 -18.14 -3.90
C GLU A 77 -2.97 -18.31 -5.20
N GLY A 78 -2.29 -18.58 -6.31
CA GLY A 78 -2.87 -18.71 -7.63
C GLY A 78 -1.87 -18.39 -8.73
N PRO A 79 -2.29 -18.36 -10.00
CA PRO A 79 -1.40 -18.06 -11.12
C PRO A 79 -0.71 -16.70 -10.97
N GLY A 80 0.62 -16.71 -10.83
CA GLY A 80 1.41 -15.49 -10.67
C GLY A 80 1.14 -14.69 -9.37
N LEU A 81 0.55 -15.34 -8.34
CA LEU A 81 0.29 -14.73 -7.04
C LEU A 81 1.03 -15.49 -5.95
N THR A 82 1.77 -14.78 -5.13
CA THR A 82 2.60 -15.35 -4.07
C THR A 82 2.45 -14.57 -2.77
N SER A 83 2.04 -15.25 -1.71
CA SER A 83 2.05 -14.74 -0.34
C SER A 83 3.39 -15.02 0.33
N VAL A 84 3.96 -14.00 0.96
CA VAL A 84 5.16 -14.09 1.79
C VAL A 84 4.77 -13.83 3.23
N TYR A 85 4.98 -14.82 4.07
CA TYR A 85 4.81 -14.72 5.51
C TYR A 85 6.15 -14.33 6.15
N LEU A 86 6.11 -13.30 6.96
CA LEU A 86 7.28 -12.73 7.59
C LEU A 86 7.13 -12.85 9.11
N ARG A 87 8.23 -13.17 9.78
CA ARG A 87 8.30 -13.14 11.24
C ARG A 87 9.28 -12.10 11.71
N GLY A 88 8.97 -11.48 12.83
CA GLY A 88 9.79 -10.46 13.45
C GLY A 88 9.67 -10.45 14.94
N ARG A 89 10.43 -9.58 15.62
CA ARG A 89 10.40 -9.40 17.06
C ARG A 89 9.68 -8.11 17.42
N GLY A 90 8.76 -8.20 18.38
CA GLY A 90 8.11 -7.01 18.93
C GLY A 90 7.34 -6.20 17.88
N LEU A 91 6.66 -6.85 16.92
CA LEU A 91 5.92 -6.19 15.86
C LEU A 91 4.70 -5.42 16.39
N GLU A 92 4.24 -5.72 17.60
CA GLU A 92 3.25 -4.92 18.31
C GLU A 92 3.67 -3.46 18.55
N ARG A 93 4.99 -3.18 18.47
CA ARG A 93 5.57 -1.84 18.57
C ARG A 93 5.83 -1.18 17.22
N LEU A 94 5.66 -1.93 16.13
CA LEU A 94 5.68 -1.39 14.79
C LEU A 94 4.32 -0.71 14.57
N PRO A 95 4.27 0.60 14.25
CA PRO A 95 2.98 1.30 14.07
C PRO A 95 2.31 0.92 12.74
N ALA A 96 2.28 -0.37 12.44
CA ALA A 96 1.67 -0.92 11.23
C ALA A 96 0.17 -1.12 11.43
N ARG A 97 -0.62 -0.65 10.49
CA ARG A 97 -2.08 -0.82 10.46
C ARG A 97 -2.48 -1.61 9.20
N ALA A 98 -3.60 -2.27 9.29
CA ALA A 98 -4.21 -2.90 8.13
C ALA A 98 -4.43 -1.87 7.01
N GLY A 99 -4.26 -2.33 5.76
CA GLY A 99 -4.37 -1.48 4.57
C GLY A 99 -3.11 -0.70 4.19
N GLN A 100 -2.15 -0.56 5.10
CA GLN A 100 -0.88 0.11 4.81
C GLN A 100 0.08 -0.75 4.00
N PHE A 101 1.08 -0.09 3.39
CA PHE A 101 2.17 -0.73 2.68
C PHE A 101 3.53 -0.33 3.26
N PHE A 102 4.55 -1.09 2.93
CA PHE A 102 5.95 -0.79 3.20
C PHE A 102 6.75 -0.86 1.90
N GLN A 103 7.91 -0.24 1.91
CA GLN A 103 8.97 -0.51 0.95
C GLN A 103 9.78 -1.71 1.45
N TRP A 104 9.75 -2.81 0.71
CA TRP A 104 10.37 -4.08 1.09
C TRP A 104 11.67 -4.30 0.35
N ARG A 105 12.72 -4.72 1.05
CA ARG A 105 14.00 -5.17 0.49
C ARG A 105 14.31 -6.56 1.01
N PHE A 106 14.37 -7.54 0.14
CA PHE A 106 14.75 -8.91 0.47
C PHE A 106 16.25 -9.06 0.26
N LEU A 107 16.99 -9.46 1.31
CA LEU A 107 18.45 -9.59 1.28
C LEU A 107 18.85 -10.99 0.79
N ASP A 108 18.45 -11.34 -0.41
CA ASP A 108 18.56 -12.68 -1.00
C ASP A 108 19.53 -12.75 -2.21
N GLY A 109 20.41 -11.76 -2.40
CA GLY A 109 21.42 -11.73 -3.46
C GLY A 109 21.34 -10.49 -4.36
N PRO A 110 21.77 -10.55 -5.63
CA PRO A 110 21.83 -9.39 -6.52
C PRO A 110 20.48 -8.66 -6.62
N GLY A 111 20.50 -7.31 -6.56
CA GLY A 111 19.28 -6.49 -6.58
C GLY A 111 18.64 -6.24 -5.20
N TRP A 112 19.21 -6.70 -4.10
CA TRP A 112 18.73 -6.46 -2.73
C TRP A 112 18.59 -4.98 -2.37
N THR A 113 19.27 -4.09 -3.06
CA THR A 113 19.18 -2.64 -2.86
C THR A 113 17.87 -2.04 -3.39
N ARG A 114 17.18 -2.75 -4.31
CA ARG A 114 15.90 -2.30 -4.84
C ARG A 114 14.80 -2.56 -3.83
N SER A 115 14.00 -1.55 -3.54
CA SER A 115 12.82 -1.68 -2.71
C SER A 115 11.56 -1.75 -3.58
N HIS A 116 10.59 -2.51 -3.11
CA HIS A 116 9.32 -2.66 -3.78
C HIS A 116 8.17 -2.34 -2.81
N PRO A 117 7.18 -1.52 -3.22
CA PRO A 117 6.03 -1.22 -2.38
C PRO A 117 5.04 -2.39 -2.43
N TYR A 118 4.82 -3.05 -1.30
CA TYR A 118 3.78 -4.07 -1.17
C TYR A 118 2.93 -3.80 0.05
N SER A 119 1.61 -3.87 -0.13
CA SER A 119 0.63 -3.73 0.94
C SER A 119 0.56 -4.98 1.80
N LEU A 120 0.24 -4.78 3.07
CA LEU A 120 -0.09 -5.89 3.95
C LEU A 120 -1.36 -6.57 3.44
N SER A 121 -1.31 -7.89 3.33
CA SER A 121 -2.43 -8.72 2.87
C SER A 121 -3.15 -9.46 4.01
N ALA A 122 -2.73 -9.22 5.25
CA ALA A 122 -3.40 -9.65 6.47
C ALA A 122 -3.25 -8.57 7.54
N THR A 123 -4.15 -8.57 8.52
CA THR A 123 -4.03 -7.74 9.72
C THR A 123 -2.68 -8.02 10.40
N PRO A 124 -1.87 -6.97 10.71
CA PRO A 124 -0.61 -7.15 11.42
C PRO A 124 -0.81 -7.90 12.74
N GLN A 125 0.07 -8.87 12.98
CA GLN A 125 0.07 -9.64 14.24
C GLN A 125 1.32 -9.27 15.06
N PRO A 126 1.33 -9.56 16.36
CA PRO A 126 2.45 -9.22 17.26
C PRO A 126 3.80 -9.79 16.84
N ASP A 127 3.81 -10.88 16.07
CA ASP A 127 5.01 -11.62 15.65
C ASP A 127 5.10 -11.87 14.14
N SER A 128 4.06 -11.49 13.36
CA SER A 128 3.99 -11.81 11.94
C SER A 128 3.33 -10.73 11.09
N LEU A 129 3.78 -10.65 9.85
CA LEU A 129 3.21 -9.85 8.77
C LEU A 129 3.03 -10.73 7.54
N ARG A 130 2.08 -10.37 6.68
CA ARG A 130 1.91 -11.01 5.38
C ARG A 130 1.79 -9.96 4.29
N ILE A 131 2.50 -10.20 3.21
CA ILE A 131 2.32 -9.50 1.93
C ILE A 131 1.97 -10.51 0.86
N THR A 132 1.28 -10.06 -0.19
CA THR A 132 1.01 -10.89 -1.36
C THR A 132 1.33 -10.10 -2.61
N VAL A 133 2.12 -10.71 -3.46
CA VAL A 133 2.74 -10.09 -4.62
C VAL A 133 2.23 -10.76 -5.89
N LYS A 134 1.76 -9.94 -6.85
CA LYS A 134 1.47 -10.38 -8.21
C LYS A 134 2.73 -10.27 -9.04
N ASP A 135 3.04 -11.32 -9.78
CA ASP A 135 4.13 -11.31 -10.75
C ASP A 135 3.78 -10.39 -11.93
N LEU A 136 4.55 -9.30 -12.04
CA LEU A 136 4.42 -8.27 -13.09
C LEU A 136 5.77 -7.98 -13.77
N GLY A 137 6.79 -8.79 -13.50
CA GLY A 137 8.13 -8.64 -14.05
C GLY A 137 9.23 -9.09 -13.09
N ASP A 138 10.48 -8.90 -13.48
CA ASP A 138 11.67 -9.49 -12.86
C ASP A 138 11.77 -9.32 -11.33
N GLY A 139 11.39 -8.16 -10.81
CA GLY A 139 11.44 -7.86 -9.38
C GLY A 139 10.39 -8.62 -8.57
N SER A 140 9.18 -8.78 -9.11
CA SER A 140 8.06 -9.48 -8.47
C SER A 140 8.10 -11.00 -8.66
N ALA A 141 8.57 -11.47 -9.83
CA ALA A 141 8.77 -12.90 -10.10
C ALA A 141 9.71 -13.56 -9.09
N ARG A 142 10.74 -12.82 -8.65
CA ARG A 142 11.72 -13.30 -7.68
C ARG A 142 11.12 -13.62 -6.31
N VAL A 143 10.01 -12.98 -5.94
CA VAL A 143 9.37 -13.18 -4.64
C VAL A 143 8.96 -14.64 -4.42
N ALA A 144 8.57 -15.35 -5.48
CA ALA A 144 8.20 -16.77 -5.43
C ALA A 144 9.38 -17.69 -5.08
N SER A 145 10.62 -17.25 -5.29
CA SER A 145 11.85 -18.02 -5.01
C SER A 145 12.51 -17.69 -3.66
N LEU A 146 11.91 -16.81 -2.86
CA LEU A 146 12.44 -16.46 -1.54
C LEU A 146 12.50 -17.66 -0.62
N ARG A 147 13.61 -17.78 0.10
CA ARG A 147 13.84 -18.88 1.04
C ARG A 147 13.50 -18.51 2.47
N PRO A 148 12.98 -19.42 3.29
CA PRO A 148 12.86 -19.22 4.73
C PRO A 148 14.19 -18.78 5.33
N GLY A 149 14.13 -17.81 6.26
CA GLY A 149 15.32 -17.20 6.87
C GLY A 149 15.92 -16.02 6.09
N THR A 150 15.47 -15.74 4.85
CA THR A 150 15.88 -14.53 4.14
C THR A 150 15.59 -13.30 4.98
N LYS A 151 16.61 -12.48 5.26
CA LYS A 151 16.44 -11.21 5.99
C LYS A 151 15.70 -10.19 5.14
N VAL A 152 14.84 -9.43 5.80
CA VAL A 152 14.00 -8.44 5.13
C VAL A 152 14.18 -7.08 5.79
N PHE A 153 14.46 -6.06 4.99
CA PHE A 153 14.46 -4.68 5.43
C PHE A 153 13.19 -3.99 4.99
N ILE A 154 12.62 -3.20 5.87
CA ILE A 154 11.41 -2.42 5.64
C ILE A 154 11.64 -0.93 5.87
N GLU A 155 10.93 -0.13 5.09
CA GLU A 155 10.79 1.31 5.31
C GLU A 155 9.30 1.64 5.24
N GLY A 156 8.79 2.40 6.20
CA GLY A 156 7.36 2.67 6.37
C GLY A 156 6.96 2.55 7.83
N PRO A 157 5.66 2.38 8.17
CA PRO A 157 4.55 2.16 7.22
C PRO A 157 4.18 3.40 6.43
N TYR A 158 3.58 3.19 5.26
CA TYR A 158 3.04 4.21 4.36
C TYR A 158 1.58 3.89 4.01
N GLY A 159 0.89 4.86 3.41
CA GLY A 159 -0.51 4.73 3.00
C GLY A 159 -1.49 5.26 4.05
N LYS A 160 -2.62 5.78 3.54
CA LYS A 160 -3.71 6.33 4.35
C LYS A 160 -4.97 5.46 4.32
N LEU A 161 -4.93 4.34 3.60
CA LEU A 161 -6.03 3.40 3.53
C LEU A 161 -6.06 2.56 4.82
N THR A 162 -6.50 3.15 5.92
CA THR A 162 -6.55 2.52 7.25
C THR A 162 -7.94 2.60 7.86
N GLY A 163 -8.14 1.89 8.96
CA GLY A 163 -9.36 1.98 9.76
C GLY A 163 -9.44 3.21 10.67
N ASP A 164 -8.46 4.12 10.66
CA ASP A 164 -8.39 5.24 11.62
C ASP A 164 -9.56 6.22 11.50
N THR A 165 -10.14 6.36 10.31
CA THR A 165 -11.29 7.23 10.04
C THR A 165 -12.64 6.51 10.16
N TYR A 166 -12.63 5.20 10.47
CA TYR A 166 -13.86 4.44 10.61
C TYR A 166 -14.57 4.78 11.93
N GLN A 167 -15.78 5.28 11.81
CA GLN A 167 -16.61 5.72 12.94
C GLN A 167 -17.78 4.76 13.23
N GLY A 168 -17.75 3.56 12.66
CA GLY A 168 -18.84 2.61 12.75
C GLY A 168 -19.79 2.64 11.53
N GLY A 169 -20.75 1.73 11.50
CA GLY A 169 -21.70 1.58 10.41
C GLY A 169 -21.30 0.56 9.35
N PRO A 170 -21.98 0.55 8.20
CA PRO A 170 -21.68 -0.37 7.10
C PRO A 170 -20.33 -0.09 6.47
N VAL A 171 -19.68 -1.15 5.96
CA VAL A 171 -18.41 -1.09 5.24
C VAL A 171 -18.57 -1.71 3.86
N VAL A 172 -18.12 -1.02 2.82
CA VAL A 172 -18.06 -1.54 1.46
C VAL A 172 -16.63 -1.48 0.96
N LEU A 173 -16.10 -2.63 0.54
CA LEU A 173 -14.73 -2.75 0.03
C LEU A 173 -14.81 -3.11 -1.46
N LEU A 174 -14.23 -2.27 -2.31
CA LEU A 174 -14.19 -2.48 -3.76
C LEU A 174 -12.77 -2.81 -4.18
N ALA A 175 -12.54 -4.07 -4.53
CA ALA A 175 -11.24 -4.62 -4.92
C ALA A 175 -11.16 -4.87 -6.42
N CYS A 176 -10.03 -4.52 -7.05
CA CYS A 176 -9.73 -4.96 -8.41
C CYS A 176 -8.37 -5.67 -8.47
N GLY A 177 -8.37 -6.94 -8.87
CA GLY A 177 -7.17 -7.76 -8.96
C GLY A 177 -6.41 -7.82 -7.63
N ILE A 178 -5.10 -7.52 -7.65
CA ILE A 178 -4.26 -7.55 -6.44
C ILE A 178 -4.63 -6.44 -5.43
N GLY A 179 -5.45 -5.46 -5.79
CA GLY A 179 -6.02 -4.48 -4.87
C GLY A 179 -6.84 -5.08 -3.73
N VAL A 180 -7.16 -6.37 -3.79
CA VAL A 180 -7.78 -7.10 -2.68
C VAL A 180 -6.87 -7.18 -1.45
N THR A 181 -5.55 -7.10 -1.58
CA THR A 181 -4.59 -7.30 -0.48
C THR A 181 -4.79 -6.34 0.70
N PRO A 182 -4.75 -5.00 0.55
CA PRO A 182 -5.01 -4.10 1.66
C PRO A 182 -6.46 -4.19 2.18
N LEU A 183 -7.41 -4.51 1.32
CA LEU A 183 -8.81 -4.62 1.70
C LEU A 183 -9.07 -5.88 2.53
N LEU A 184 -8.41 -6.99 2.22
CA LEU A 184 -8.44 -8.20 3.03
C LEU A 184 -7.85 -7.96 4.43
N SER A 185 -6.74 -7.23 4.50
CA SER A 185 -6.16 -6.80 5.76
C SER A 185 -7.15 -5.96 6.59
N LEU A 186 -7.83 -5.00 5.95
CA LEU A 186 -8.86 -4.17 6.58
C LEU A 186 -10.08 -4.97 7.05
N LEU A 187 -10.53 -5.97 6.29
CA LEU A 187 -11.62 -6.88 6.71
C LEU A 187 -11.31 -7.55 8.05
N GLY A 188 -10.05 -7.86 8.29
CA GLY A 188 -9.62 -8.45 9.56
C GLY A 188 -9.56 -7.46 10.72
N GLU A 189 -9.21 -6.18 10.47
CA GLU A 189 -8.99 -5.16 11.50
C GLU A 189 -10.25 -4.36 11.84
N LEU A 190 -11.07 -4.00 10.84
CA LEU A 190 -12.23 -3.12 11.04
C LEU A 190 -13.27 -3.75 11.98
N PRO A 191 -13.75 -3.00 13.00
CA PRO A 191 -14.72 -3.49 13.98
C PRO A 191 -16.19 -3.34 13.50
N TYR A 192 -16.48 -3.72 12.25
CA TYR A 192 -17.85 -3.72 11.73
C TYR A 192 -18.69 -4.83 12.40
N ALA A 193 -20.01 -4.57 12.53
CA ALA A 193 -20.94 -5.56 13.04
C ALA A 193 -21.10 -6.74 12.06
N PRO A 194 -21.38 -7.97 12.53
CA PRO A 194 -21.65 -9.10 11.65
C PRO A 194 -22.74 -8.77 10.61
N GLY A 195 -22.45 -9.06 9.34
CA GLY A 195 -23.36 -8.74 8.22
C GLY A 195 -23.31 -7.30 7.70
N ALA A 196 -22.55 -6.40 8.35
CA ALA A 196 -22.44 -5.00 7.93
C ALA A 196 -21.32 -4.71 6.91
N ALA A 197 -20.57 -5.73 6.48
CA ALA A 197 -19.53 -5.56 5.49
C ALA A 197 -19.89 -6.24 4.15
N THR A 198 -19.59 -5.55 3.05
CA THR A 198 -19.71 -6.09 1.68
C THR A 198 -18.36 -5.95 0.99
N LEU A 199 -17.81 -7.04 0.46
CA LEU A 199 -16.65 -7.02 -0.42
C LEU A 199 -17.11 -7.31 -1.85
N VAL A 200 -16.81 -6.37 -2.75
CA VAL A 200 -16.97 -6.54 -4.19
C VAL A 200 -15.58 -6.78 -4.79
N TYR A 201 -15.39 -7.94 -5.38
CA TYR A 201 -14.09 -8.32 -5.93
C TYR A 201 -14.17 -8.47 -7.45
N ARG A 202 -13.48 -7.57 -8.13
CA ARG A 202 -13.36 -7.51 -9.58
C ARG A 202 -12.12 -8.29 -10.04
N ALA A 203 -12.34 -9.34 -10.85
CA ALA A 203 -11.27 -10.13 -11.48
C ALA A 203 -11.64 -10.44 -12.95
N ARG A 204 -10.66 -10.83 -13.78
CA ARG A 204 -10.92 -11.18 -15.18
C ARG A 204 -11.61 -12.53 -15.31
N ASN A 205 -11.26 -13.47 -14.46
CA ASN A 205 -11.78 -14.82 -14.42
C ASN A 205 -11.64 -15.43 -13.02
N GLU A 206 -12.21 -16.59 -12.82
CA GLU A 206 -12.17 -17.36 -11.56
C GLU A 206 -10.75 -17.64 -11.05
N ALA A 207 -9.81 -17.96 -11.95
CA ALA A 207 -8.44 -18.31 -11.57
C ALA A 207 -7.65 -17.12 -11.01
N GLU A 208 -8.07 -15.88 -11.30
CA GLU A 208 -7.47 -14.66 -10.77
C GLU A 208 -8.06 -14.22 -9.43
N VAL A 209 -9.07 -14.92 -8.88
CA VAL A 209 -9.64 -14.63 -7.57
C VAL A 209 -8.71 -15.17 -6.48
N ALA A 210 -7.89 -14.28 -5.93
CA ALA A 210 -7.02 -14.59 -4.80
C ALA A 210 -7.80 -14.76 -3.50
N PHE A 211 -7.25 -15.53 -2.56
CA PHE A 211 -7.75 -15.68 -1.19
C PHE A 211 -9.20 -16.18 -1.08
N ARG A 212 -9.70 -16.90 -2.05
CA ARG A 212 -11.10 -17.37 -2.05
C ARG A 212 -11.47 -18.04 -0.72
N GLY A 213 -10.67 -18.98 -0.24
CA GLY A 213 -10.93 -19.68 1.02
C GLY A 213 -10.96 -18.76 2.25
N GLU A 214 -10.08 -17.76 2.29
CA GLU A 214 -10.04 -16.77 3.38
C GLU A 214 -11.25 -15.80 3.31
N LEU A 215 -11.62 -15.36 2.11
CA LEU A 215 -12.82 -14.54 1.90
C LEU A 215 -14.09 -15.28 2.29
N GLU A 216 -14.21 -16.55 1.92
CA GLU A 216 -15.31 -17.42 2.34
C GLU A 216 -15.34 -17.66 3.85
N TRP A 217 -14.17 -17.70 4.50
CA TRP A 217 -14.09 -17.73 5.95
C TRP A 217 -14.70 -16.46 6.57
N PHE A 218 -14.36 -15.27 6.06
CA PHE A 218 -14.98 -14.00 6.50
C PHE A 218 -16.49 -13.99 6.27
N ALA A 219 -16.96 -14.52 5.13
CA ALA A 219 -18.40 -14.62 4.85
C ALA A 219 -19.11 -15.48 5.92
N ARG A 220 -18.56 -16.65 6.23
CA ARG A 220 -19.16 -17.59 7.19
C ARG A 220 -19.08 -17.12 8.64
N HIS A 221 -17.95 -16.53 9.06
CA HIS A 221 -17.70 -16.24 10.47
C HIS A 221 -17.96 -14.78 10.87
N ARG A 222 -17.93 -13.87 9.91
CA ARG A 222 -18.20 -12.44 10.14
C ARG A 222 -19.36 -11.89 9.34
N GLY A 223 -20.05 -12.75 8.60
CA GLY A 223 -21.21 -12.37 7.80
C GLY A 223 -20.88 -11.41 6.64
N VAL A 224 -19.65 -11.41 6.16
CA VAL A 224 -19.25 -10.56 5.02
C VAL A 224 -19.99 -11.00 3.77
N ARG A 225 -20.70 -10.08 3.11
CA ARG A 225 -21.28 -10.34 1.80
C ARG A 225 -20.20 -10.26 0.73
N LEU A 226 -20.05 -11.33 -0.05
CA LEU A 226 -19.09 -11.39 -1.16
C LEU A 226 -19.82 -11.25 -2.50
N ALA A 227 -19.36 -10.34 -3.36
CA ALA A 227 -19.82 -10.19 -4.73
C ALA A 227 -18.63 -10.29 -5.68
N TYR A 228 -18.53 -11.37 -6.44
CA TYR A 228 -17.48 -11.55 -7.44
C TYR A 228 -17.98 -11.04 -8.80
N LEU A 229 -17.28 -10.06 -9.36
CA LEU A 229 -17.56 -9.50 -10.67
C LEU A 229 -16.48 -9.93 -11.66
N LEU A 230 -16.77 -10.96 -12.44
CA LEU A 230 -15.82 -11.61 -13.34
C LEU A 230 -16.03 -11.18 -14.79
N GLY A 231 -14.99 -11.27 -15.61
CA GLY A 231 -15.04 -10.98 -17.04
C GLY A 231 -14.18 -9.79 -17.48
N PRO A 232 -14.11 -9.41 -18.76
CA PRO A 232 -13.44 -8.21 -19.23
C PRO A 232 -14.17 -6.95 -18.75
N ARG A 233 -13.48 -5.80 -18.67
CA ARG A 233 -14.07 -4.51 -18.29
C ARG A 233 -15.04 -4.02 -19.38
N ALA A 234 -16.17 -3.44 -18.99
CA ALA A 234 -17.18 -2.95 -19.94
C ALA A 234 -16.65 -1.79 -20.78
N ALA A 235 -16.14 -0.75 -20.13
CA ALA A 235 -15.55 0.45 -20.76
C ALA A 235 -14.52 1.07 -19.84
N ARG A 236 -13.69 2.00 -20.37
CA ARG A 236 -12.67 2.70 -19.55
C ARG A 236 -13.27 3.49 -18.39
N GLN A 237 -14.46 4.08 -18.58
CA GLN A 237 -15.15 4.89 -17.57
C GLN A 237 -16.00 4.06 -16.60
N SER A 238 -16.18 2.74 -16.83
CA SER A 238 -16.96 1.87 -15.97
C SER A 238 -16.08 1.00 -15.11
N TRP A 239 -16.50 0.72 -13.89
CA TRP A 239 -15.88 -0.25 -12.99
C TRP A 239 -16.43 -1.67 -13.18
N LEU A 240 -17.54 -1.82 -13.92
CA LEU A 240 -18.27 -3.06 -14.13
C LEU A 240 -17.60 -3.96 -15.22
N PRO A 241 -17.83 -5.28 -15.17
CA PRO A 241 -17.51 -6.17 -16.27
C PRO A 241 -18.49 -6.00 -17.45
N ALA A 242 -18.06 -6.42 -18.64
CA ALA A 242 -18.78 -6.21 -19.90
C ALA A 242 -20.21 -6.76 -19.93
N GLN A 243 -20.50 -7.83 -19.21
CA GLN A 243 -21.83 -8.40 -19.10
C GLN A 243 -22.83 -7.51 -18.37
N TYR A 244 -22.37 -6.48 -17.70
CA TYR A 244 -23.20 -5.47 -17.01
C TYR A 244 -23.13 -4.10 -17.69
N ALA A 245 -22.76 -4.04 -18.98
CA ALA A 245 -22.61 -2.78 -19.73
C ALA A 245 -23.88 -1.93 -19.78
N ASP A 246 -25.05 -2.57 -19.70
CA ASP A 246 -26.37 -1.92 -19.71
C ASP A 246 -26.78 -1.34 -18.34
N HIS A 247 -26.02 -1.63 -17.29
CA HIS A 247 -26.29 -1.12 -15.95
C HIS A 247 -25.57 0.21 -15.73
N SER A 248 -26.23 1.14 -15.04
CA SER A 248 -25.53 2.32 -14.55
C SER A 248 -24.58 1.92 -13.42
N ASP A 249 -23.36 2.45 -13.42
CA ASP A 249 -22.33 2.17 -12.44
C ASP A 249 -22.77 2.38 -10.98
N ALA A 250 -23.49 3.48 -10.71
CA ALA A 250 -24.04 3.78 -9.39
C ALA A 250 -25.26 2.90 -9.06
N GLY A 251 -26.07 2.55 -10.05
CA GLY A 251 -27.23 1.64 -9.89
C GLY A 251 -26.77 0.25 -9.46
N ALA A 252 -25.83 -0.33 -10.18
CA ALA A 252 -25.25 -1.63 -9.85
C ALA A 252 -24.62 -1.63 -8.43
N LEU A 253 -23.96 -0.54 -8.05
CA LEU A 253 -23.37 -0.43 -6.71
C LEU A 253 -24.44 -0.40 -5.60
N ARG A 254 -25.57 0.31 -5.82
CA ARG A 254 -26.71 0.31 -4.87
C ARG A 254 -27.39 -1.05 -4.78
N GLU A 255 -27.46 -1.79 -5.86
CA GLU A 255 -28.03 -3.14 -5.88
C GLU A 255 -27.16 -4.13 -5.10
N ILE A 256 -25.84 -4.10 -5.34
CA ILE A 256 -24.88 -4.97 -4.64
C ILE A 256 -24.77 -4.60 -3.16
N ALA A 257 -24.75 -3.31 -2.85
CA ALA A 257 -24.60 -2.77 -1.50
C ALA A 257 -25.71 -1.72 -1.20
N PRO A 258 -26.91 -2.15 -0.80
CA PRO A 258 -28.05 -1.24 -0.59
C PRO A 258 -27.80 -0.13 0.45
N HIS A 259 -26.88 -0.34 1.38
CA HIS A 259 -26.52 0.63 2.42
C HIS A 259 -25.34 1.52 2.05
N ILE A 260 -24.95 1.56 0.76
CA ILE A 260 -23.73 2.23 0.27
C ILE A 260 -23.65 3.71 0.67
N ALA A 261 -24.74 4.46 0.62
CA ALA A 261 -24.77 5.90 0.95
C ALA A 261 -24.37 6.20 2.41
N GLY A 262 -24.63 5.25 3.33
CA GLY A 262 -24.23 5.37 4.74
C GLY A 262 -22.93 4.65 5.09
N ALA A 263 -22.29 3.99 4.11
CA ALA A 263 -21.12 3.16 4.34
C ALA A 263 -19.79 3.94 4.33
N HIS A 264 -18.79 3.42 5.03
CA HIS A 264 -17.41 3.70 4.71
C HIS A 264 -16.97 2.83 3.53
N VAL A 265 -16.50 3.47 2.47
CA VAL A 265 -16.13 2.80 1.22
C VAL A 265 -14.63 2.82 1.02
N TYR A 266 -14.03 1.65 0.92
CA TYR A 266 -12.60 1.46 0.70
C TYR A 266 -12.39 0.89 -0.69
N ILE A 267 -11.59 1.56 -1.53
CA ILE A 267 -11.38 1.18 -2.93
C ILE A 267 -9.88 0.99 -3.18
N CYS A 268 -9.51 -0.14 -3.75
CA CYS A 268 -8.13 -0.40 -4.15
C CYS A 268 -8.06 -1.20 -5.46
N GLY A 269 -7.26 -0.68 -6.40
CA GLY A 269 -7.06 -1.28 -7.71
C GLY A 269 -6.25 -0.39 -8.65
N PRO A 270 -6.25 -0.69 -9.96
CA PRO A 270 -5.62 0.14 -10.98
C PRO A 270 -6.23 1.54 -11.03
N PRO A 271 -5.43 2.60 -11.35
CA PRO A 271 -5.88 4.00 -11.28
C PRO A 271 -7.21 4.27 -11.99
N GLU A 272 -7.30 3.96 -13.28
CA GLU A 272 -8.51 4.21 -14.07
C GLU A 272 -9.76 3.48 -13.54
N TRP A 273 -9.57 2.29 -12.97
CA TRP A 273 -10.68 1.53 -12.37
C TRP A 273 -11.11 2.14 -11.04
N THR A 274 -10.15 2.53 -10.22
CA THR A 274 -10.39 3.17 -8.92
C THR A 274 -11.12 4.52 -9.10
N GLU A 275 -10.76 5.29 -10.13
CA GLU A 275 -11.47 6.53 -10.49
C GLU A 275 -12.93 6.27 -10.86
N ALA A 276 -13.19 5.27 -11.72
CA ALA A 276 -14.56 4.89 -12.12
C ALA A 276 -15.39 4.40 -10.91
N ALA A 277 -14.82 3.53 -10.07
CA ALA A 277 -15.47 3.03 -8.86
C ALA A 277 -15.74 4.16 -7.86
N SER A 278 -14.82 5.11 -7.73
CA SER A 278 -14.99 6.29 -6.86
C SER A 278 -16.09 7.23 -7.38
N ALA A 279 -16.17 7.44 -8.69
CA ALA A 279 -17.24 8.21 -9.30
C ALA A 279 -18.60 7.55 -9.09
N ALA A 280 -18.68 6.22 -9.25
CA ALA A 280 -19.88 5.44 -8.98
C ALA A 280 -20.31 5.53 -7.50
N ALA A 281 -19.37 5.44 -6.56
CA ALA A 281 -19.65 5.57 -5.14
C ALA A 281 -20.22 6.95 -4.77
N ARG A 282 -19.62 8.04 -5.29
CA ARG A 282 -20.14 9.40 -5.11
C ARG A 282 -21.55 9.56 -5.71
N ALA A 283 -21.77 9.05 -6.92
CA ALA A 283 -23.09 9.07 -7.57
C ALA A 283 -24.12 8.17 -6.85
N ALA A 284 -23.65 7.18 -6.10
CA ALA A 284 -24.48 6.36 -5.21
C ALA A 284 -24.81 7.05 -3.88
N GLY A 285 -24.23 8.23 -3.58
CA GLY A 285 -24.52 9.03 -2.40
C GLY A 285 -23.46 8.92 -1.28
N VAL A 286 -22.29 8.33 -1.55
CA VAL A 286 -21.23 8.24 -0.55
C VAL A 286 -20.56 9.60 -0.34
N PRO A 287 -20.53 10.13 0.89
CA PRO A 287 -19.81 11.36 1.22
C PRO A 287 -18.30 11.22 1.00
N THR A 288 -17.64 12.32 0.60
CA THR A 288 -16.19 12.28 0.30
C THR A 288 -15.33 11.85 1.48
N GLU A 289 -15.71 12.24 2.69
CA GLU A 289 -15.02 11.89 3.94
C GLU A 289 -15.11 10.40 4.31
N ARG A 290 -16.06 9.67 3.71
CA ARG A 290 -16.23 8.22 3.87
C ARG A 290 -15.69 7.40 2.70
N LEU A 291 -15.08 8.08 1.72
CA LEU A 291 -14.51 7.45 0.53
C LEU A 291 -12.98 7.40 0.67
N HIS A 292 -12.44 6.20 0.82
CA HIS A 292 -11.04 5.94 1.05
C HIS A 292 -10.46 5.19 -0.14
N THR A 293 -9.39 5.71 -0.75
CA THR A 293 -8.80 5.11 -1.96
C THR A 293 -7.30 4.92 -1.83
N GLU A 294 -6.80 3.81 -2.36
CA GLU A 294 -5.37 3.57 -2.59
C GLU A 294 -5.16 3.18 -4.04
N LEU A 295 -4.19 3.82 -4.69
CA LEU A 295 -3.86 3.56 -6.09
C LEU A 295 -2.63 2.67 -6.19
N PHE A 296 -2.72 1.58 -6.95
CA PHE A 296 -1.56 0.83 -7.36
C PHE A 296 -1.07 1.35 -8.71
N SER A 297 -0.11 2.27 -8.69
CA SER A 297 0.65 2.70 -9.87
C SER A 297 1.93 1.86 -9.96
N TRP A 298 2.06 1.17 -11.09
CA TRP A 298 3.24 0.35 -11.41
C TRP A 298 4.26 1.14 -12.22
#